data_501dcd23561923779491ae5e5754ed13
#
_entry.id   501dcd23561923779491ae5e5754ed13
#
_cell.length_a   1.000
_cell.length_b   1.000
_cell.length_c   1.000
_cell.angle_alpha   90.00
_cell.angle_beta   90.00
_cell.angle_gamma   90.00
#
_symmetry.space_group_name_H-M   'P 1'
#
loop_
_entity.id
_entity.type
_entity.pdbx_description
1 polymer ?
#
loop_
_entity_poly.entity_id
_entity_poly.type
_entity_poly.pdbx_seq_one_letter_code
_entity_poly.pdbx_strand_id
1 'polypeptide(L)'
;MISTANVGIAVAFWKCNNNCKYMAYKHLKFPQGSLFLVTGGAGFIGSNLCEAILNLGYKVRCLDDLSTGKQANVDMLLSNPDYEFIYGDIKNLDSCMVACKGVDYVLHQAAWGSVPRSIEMPLFYCGNNIQGTLNMLEAARQNKVKKFVYASSSSVYGDEPHLPKSEGKEGNLLSPYAVTKRCDEEWAKQYTRHYGLDTYGMRYFNVFGRRQDPHGAYAAVIPKFIKQLIDNERPIINGDGKQSRDFTYIENVIEANLKACLAPSEVAGDTFNIAYGGREYLIDIYYTLTKALDKEIEPIFSTERKGDIK
;
A
#
# COMPACT_ATOMS: atom_id res chain seq x y z
N MET A 1 -19.28 -13.20 -17.93
CA MET A 1 -18.72 -12.11 -17.10
C MET A 1 -18.88 -12.53 -15.65
N ILE A 2 -17.79 -13.07 -15.04
CA ILE A 2 -17.78 -13.37 -13.61
C ILE A 2 -17.57 -12.02 -12.90
N SER A 3 -18.54 -11.62 -12.08
CA SER A 3 -18.53 -10.31 -11.43
C SER A 3 -17.32 -10.19 -10.50
N THR A 4 -16.70 -9.02 -10.45
CA THR A 4 -15.62 -8.64 -9.51
C THR A 4 -16.00 -8.89 -8.04
N ALA A 5 -17.28 -9.08 -7.72
CA ALA A 5 -17.80 -9.47 -6.42
C ALA A 5 -17.31 -10.86 -5.97
N ASN A 6 -17.16 -11.83 -6.89
CA ASN A 6 -16.73 -13.19 -6.55
C ASN A 6 -15.24 -13.28 -6.18
N VAL A 7 -14.40 -12.40 -6.73
CA VAL A 7 -12.99 -12.32 -6.37
C VAL A 7 -12.82 -11.73 -4.98
N GLY A 8 -13.65 -10.76 -4.60
CA GLY A 8 -13.68 -10.19 -3.25
C GLY A 8 -14.08 -11.22 -2.18
N ILE A 9 -14.98 -12.14 -2.53
CA ILE A 9 -15.45 -13.20 -1.63
C ILE A 9 -14.35 -14.25 -1.37
N ALA A 10 -13.63 -14.69 -2.41
CA ALA A 10 -12.57 -15.68 -2.27
C ALA A 10 -11.39 -15.18 -1.41
N VAL A 11 -11.06 -13.90 -1.49
CA VAL A 11 -9.99 -13.26 -0.70
C VAL A 11 -10.46 -12.97 0.74
N ALA A 12 -11.75 -12.67 0.94
CA ALA A 12 -12.33 -12.47 2.27
C ALA A 12 -12.43 -13.79 3.07
N PHE A 13 -12.64 -14.92 2.40
CA PHE A 13 -12.76 -16.24 3.04
C PHE A 13 -11.47 -16.70 3.74
N TRP A 14 -10.31 -16.22 3.31
CA TRP A 14 -9.05 -16.73 3.86
C TRP A 14 -8.79 -16.34 5.33
N LYS A 15 -9.34 -15.22 5.83
CA LYS A 15 -9.09 -14.78 7.21
C LYS A 15 -10.32 -14.43 8.03
N CYS A 16 -11.50 -14.73 7.53
CA CYS A 16 -12.72 -14.61 8.31
C CYS A 16 -13.19 -15.96 8.82
N ASN A 17 -12.58 -16.45 9.89
CA ASN A 17 -13.31 -17.31 10.79
C ASN A 17 -14.49 -16.51 11.36
N ASN A 18 -15.64 -16.57 10.66
CA ASN A 18 -16.99 -16.20 11.11
C ASN A 18 -17.28 -14.77 11.64
N ASN A 19 -16.36 -13.80 11.58
CA ASN A 19 -16.59 -12.45 12.13
C ASN A 19 -16.23 -11.26 11.22
N CYS A 20 -16.07 -11.44 9.90
CA CYS A 20 -15.80 -10.35 8.94
C CYS A 20 -16.99 -9.43 8.65
N LYS A 21 -17.92 -9.25 9.59
CA LYS A 21 -18.98 -8.24 9.49
C LYS A 21 -18.56 -6.83 9.90
N TYR A 22 -17.35 -6.64 10.44
CA TYR A 22 -16.89 -5.35 10.94
C TYR A 22 -15.63 -4.89 10.21
N MET A 23 -15.76 -3.90 9.34
CA MET A 23 -14.64 -3.06 8.95
C MET A 23 -14.14 -2.41 10.25
N ALA A 24 -12.95 -2.82 10.71
CA ALA A 24 -12.46 -2.49 12.05
C ALA A 24 -12.27 -0.96 12.26
N TYR A 25 -12.15 -0.18 11.17
CA TYR A 25 -12.00 1.28 11.19
C TYR A 25 -13.32 2.06 11.29
N LYS A 26 -14.51 1.43 11.19
CA LYS A 26 -15.80 2.15 11.23
C LYS A 26 -16.09 2.91 12.53
N HIS A 27 -15.43 2.56 13.59
CA HIS A 27 -15.56 3.23 14.87
C HIS A 27 -14.70 4.51 14.99
N LEU A 28 -13.74 4.72 14.07
CA LEU A 28 -12.85 5.87 14.10
C LEU A 28 -13.62 7.15 13.77
N LYS A 29 -13.36 8.21 14.52
CA LYS A 29 -14.02 9.51 14.39
C LYS A 29 -12.99 10.60 14.17
N PHE A 30 -13.24 11.45 13.18
CA PHE A 30 -12.49 12.67 12.89
C PHE A 30 -13.39 13.90 13.06
N PRO A 31 -12.84 15.11 13.19
CA PRO A 31 -13.63 16.31 13.20
C PRO A 31 -14.54 16.39 11.97
N GLN A 32 -15.77 16.90 12.16
CA GLN A 32 -16.71 17.05 11.05
C GLN A 32 -16.13 17.95 9.95
N GLY A 33 -16.31 17.55 8.69
CA GLY A 33 -15.80 18.28 7.55
C GLY A 33 -14.31 18.07 7.26
N SER A 34 -13.63 17.18 8.00
CA SER A 34 -12.23 16.85 7.73
C SER A 34 -11.98 16.47 6.26
N LEU A 35 -10.93 17.04 5.68
CA LEU A 35 -10.49 16.80 4.32
C LEU A 35 -9.19 15.97 4.33
N PHE A 36 -9.24 14.82 3.69
CA PHE A 36 -8.09 13.93 3.50
C PHE A 36 -7.53 14.08 2.08
N LEU A 37 -6.24 14.26 1.96
CA LEU A 37 -5.53 14.09 0.68
C LEU A 37 -4.95 12.69 0.60
N VAL A 38 -5.34 11.95 -0.44
CA VAL A 38 -4.74 10.65 -0.76
C VAL A 38 -3.94 10.81 -2.05
N THR A 39 -2.62 10.73 -1.98
CA THR A 39 -1.78 10.68 -3.18
C THR A 39 -1.64 9.23 -3.65
N GLY A 40 -1.54 9.02 -4.98
CA GLY A 40 -1.64 7.66 -5.52
C GLY A 40 -3.04 7.05 -5.35
N GLY A 41 -4.07 7.91 -5.27
CA GLY A 41 -5.45 7.50 -4.97
C GLY A 41 -6.14 6.74 -6.10
N ALA A 42 -5.60 6.75 -7.32
CA ALA A 42 -6.04 5.89 -8.42
C ALA A 42 -5.38 4.49 -8.39
N GLY A 43 -4.35 4.28 -7.53
CA GLY A 43 -3.67 3.01 -7.33
C GLY A 43 -4.43 2.02 -6.44
N PHE A 44 -3.80 0.88 -6.17
CA PHE A 44 -4.38 -0.20 -5.36
C PHE A 44 -4.72 0.26 -3.93
N ILE A 45 -3.72 0.65 -3.14
CA ILE A 45 -3.92 1.02 -1.74
C ILE A 45 -4.71 2.33 -1.64
N GLY A 46 -4.32 3.34 -2.43
CA GLY A 46 -4.92 4.66 -2.39
C GLY A 46 -6.42 4.67 -2.71
N SER A 47 -6.87 3.92 -3.71
CA SER A 47 -8.31 3.85 -4.06
C SER A 47 -9.15 3.19 -2.96
N ASN A 48 -8.58 2.22 -2.26
CA ASN A 48 -9.24 1.61 -1.10
C ASN A 48 -9.34 2.58 0.08
N LEU A 49 -8.32 3.43 0.31
CA LEU A 49 -8.35 4.49 1.31
C LEU A 49 -9.38 5.57 0.95
N CYS A 50 -9.41 6.04 -0.30
CA CYS A 50 -10.41 7.00 -0.77
C CYS A 50 -11.84 6.52 -0.49
N GLU A 51 -12.17 5.29 -0.92
CA GLU A 51 -13.48 4.70 -0.70
C GLU A 51 -13.81 4.56 0.79
N ALA A 52 -12.87 4.11 1.61
CA ALA A 52 -13.08 3.92 3.05
C ALA A 52 -13.39 5.25 3.76
N ILE A 53 -12.65 6.32 3.43
CA ILE A 53 -12.83 7.65 4.03
C ILE A 53 -14.18 8.24 3.62
N LEU A 54 -14.56 8.13 2.36
CA LEU A 54 -15.88 8.56 1.87
C LEU A 54 -17.02 7.78 2.57
N ASN A 55 -16.85 6.48 2.77
CA ASN A 55 -17.83 5.64 3.48
C ASN A 55 -17.95 5.99 4.99
N LEU A 56 -16.94 6.66 5.56
CA LEU A 56 -17.01 7.22 6.91
C LEU A 56 -17.67 8.61 6.95
N GLY A 57 -18.01 9.20 5.77
CA GLY A 57 -18.66 10.51 5.66
C GLY A 57 -17.68 11.68 5.71
N TYR A 58 -16.41 11.48 5.35
CA TYR A 58 -15.41 12.55 5.27
C TYR A 58 -15.04 12.85 3.82
N LYS A 59 -14.43 14.03 3.62
CA LYS A 59 -14.03 14.51 2.29
C LYS A 59 -12.70 13.94 1.88
N VAL A 60 -12.57 13.63 0.58
CA VAL A 60 -11.35 13.10 -0.02
C VAL A 60 -10.95 13.94 -1.22
N ARG A 61 -9.70 14.35 -1.23
CA ARG A 61 -9.00 14.82 -2.43
C ARG A 61 -8.00 13.75 -2.85
N CYS A 62 -8.04 13.35 -4.10
CA CYS A 62 -7.12 12.39 -4.70
C CYS A 62 -6.14 13.12 -5.62
N LEU A 63 -4.84 12.92 -5.42
CA LEU A 63 -3.79 13.38 -6.35
C LEU A 63 -3.15 12.16 -7.00
N ASP A 64 -3.22 12.06 -8.33
CA ASP A 64 -2.63 10.95 -9.09
C ASP A 64 -2.31 11.40 -10.52
N ASP A 65 -1.23 10.92 -11.10
CA ASP A 65 -0.84 11.16 -12.50
C ASP A 65 -1.26 10.04 -13.44
N LEU A 66 -1.94 9.01 -12.92
CA LEU A 66 -2.39 7.81 -13.64
C LEU A 66 -1.26 7.00 -14.31
N SER A 67 0.00 7.23 -13.92
CA SER A 67 1.15 6.50 -14.47
C SER A 67 1.12 5.01 -14.14
N THR A 68 0.56 4.65 -12.98
CA THR A 68 0.29 3.27 -12.54
C THR A 68 -1.13 3.10 -12.00
N GLY A 69 -1.77 4.19 -11.63
CA GLY A 69 -3.17 4.25 -11.21
C GLY A 69 -4.11 3.95 -12.38
N LYS A 70 -5.33 3.53 -12.07
CA LYS A 70 -6.35 3.20 -13.07
C LYS A 70 -7.47 4.22 -13.04
N GLN A 71 -7.80 4.80 -14.20
CA GLN A 71 -8.92 5.73 -14.34
C GLN A 71 -10.22 5.16 -13.75
N ALA A 72 -10.48 3.86 -13.94
CA ALA A 72 -11.66 3.19 -13.39
C ALA A 72 -11.78 3.30 -11.85
N ASN A 73 -10.65 3.39 -11.13
CA ASN A 73 -10.67 3.60 -9.68
C ASN A 73 -11.06 5.02 -9.29
N VAL A 74 -10.84 6.00 -10.17
CA VAL A 74 -11.30 7.38 -10.03
C VAL A 74 -12.79 7.46 -10.38
N ASP A 75 -13.18 6.92 -11.54
CA ASP A 75 -14.53 7.02 -12.08
C ASP A 75 -15.59 6.48 -11.12
N MET A 76 -15.28 5.39 -10.39
CA MET A 76 -16.20 4.81 -9.41
C MET A 76 -16.54 5.74 -8.23
N LEU A 77 -15.72 6.78 -7.98
CA LEU A 77 -15.89 7.71 -6.87
C LEU A 77 -16.36 9.10 -7.30
N LEU A 78 -16.28 9.45 -8.60
CA LEU A 78 -16.59 10.79 -9.12
C LEU A 78 -18.04 11.23 -8.87
N SER A 79 -18.97 10.31 -8.71
CA SER A 79 -20.37 10.64 -8.38
C SER A 79 -20.57 11.08 -6.92
N ASN A 80 -19.59 10.89 -6.05
CA ASN A 80 -19.65 11.30 -4.67
C ASN A 80 -19.27 12.80 -4.56
N PRO A 81 -20.15 13.69 -4.04
CA PRO A 81 -19.87 15.13 -3.94
C PRO A 81 -18.73 15.49 -3.00
N ASP A 82 -18.34 14.58 -2.10
CA ASP A 82 -17.21 14.73 -1.17
C ASP A 82 -15.89 14.20 -1.74
N TYR A 83 -15.86 13.77 -3.01
CA TYR A 83 -14.66 13.31 -3.71
C TYR A 83 -14.19 14.33 -4.76
N GLU A 84 -12.93 14.73 -4.66
CA GLU A 84 -12.25 15.59 -5.62
C GLU A 84 -11.06 14.86 -6.23
N PHE A 85 -10.94 14.83 -7.56
CA PHE A 85 -9.77 14.29 -8.25
C PHE A 85 -8.93 15.41 -8.87
N ILE A 86 -7.64 15.40 -8.55
CA ILE A 86 -6.63 16.28 -9.15
C ILE A 86 -5.67 15.41 -9.96
N TYR A 87 -5.64 15.62 -11.27
CA TYR A 87 -4.60 15.06 -12.12
C TYR A 87 -3.29 15.84 -11.91
N GLY A 88 -2.26 15.17 -11.40
CA GLY A 88 -0.98 15.83 -11.12
C GLY A 88 0.10 14.87 -10.64
N ASP A 89 1.33 15.27 -10.88
CA ASP A 89 2.55 14.52 -10.55
C ASP A 89 3.19 15.08 -9.27
N ILE A 90 3.47 14.20 -8.31
CA ILE A 90 4.13 14.56 -7.04
C ILE A 90 5.57 15.10 -7.25
N LYS A 91 6.19 14.85 -8.38
CA LYS A 91 7.48 15.48 -8.76
C LYS A 91 7.36 16.98 -8.99
N ASN A 92 6.16 17.48 -9.24
CA ASN A 92 5.87 18.89 -9.40
C ASN A 92 5.40 19.48 -8.06
N LEU A 93 6.21 20.37 -7.47
CA LEU A 93 5.89 21.00 -6.18
C LEU A 93 4.59 21.82 -6.24
N ASP A 94 4.31 22.52 -7.33
CA ASP A 94 3.11 23.34 -7.46
C ASP A 94 1.84 22.46 -7.42
N SER A 95 1.87 21.29 -8.06
CA SER A 95 0.80 20.30 -7.99
C SER A 95 0.58 19.84 -6.54
N CYS A 96 1.67 19.58 -5.80
CA CYS A 96 1.61 19.19 -4.39
C CYS A 96 1.03 20.33 -3.52
N MET A 97 1.45 21.57 -3.77
CA MET A 97 0.96 22.76 -3.05
C MET A 97 -0.54 22.97 -3.25
N VAL A 98 -1.02 22.84 -4.50
CA VAL A 98 -2.46 22.94 -4.79
C VAL A 98 -3.22 21.82 -4.12
N ALA A 99 -2.71 20.57 -4.19
CA ALA A 99 -3.36 19.42 -3.60
C ALA A 99 -3.46 19.51 -2.07
N CYS A 100 -2.45 20.06 -1.39
CA CYS A 100 -2.43 20.21 0.08
C CYS A 100 -3.28 21.36 0.61
N LYS A 101 -3.81 22.25 -0.24
CA LYS A 101 -4.56 23.43 0.23
C LYS A 101 -5.82 23.06 1.01
N GLY A 102 -5.87 23.47 2.29
CA GLY A 102 -7.01 23.22 3.18
C GLY A 102 -7.16 21.77 3.66
N VAL A 103 -6.16 20.93 3.45
CA VAL A 103 -6.14 19.54 3.85
C VAL A 103 -5.80 19.38 5.34
N ASP A 104 -6.54 18.52 6.05
CA ASP A 104 -6.25 18.18 7.44
C ASP A 104 -5.25 17.02 7.56
N TYR A 105 -5.41 16.00 6.73
CA TYR A 105 -4.65 14.74 6.79
C TYR A 105 -4.13 14.34 5.41
N VAL A 106 -2.85 14.01 5.30
CA VAL A 106 -2.26 13.46 4.08
C VAL A 106 -2.02 11.97 4.28
N LEU A 107 -2.52 11.15 3.34
CA LEU A 107 -2.21 9.73 3.19
C LEU A 107 -1.39 9.57 1.90
N HIS A 108 -0.08 9.58 2.03
CA HIS A 108 0.84 9.58 0.91
C HIS A 108 1.16 8.14 0.47
N GLN A 109 0.44 7.68 -0.58
CA GLN A 109 0.61 6.34 -1.16
C GLN A 109 1.28 6.37 -2.53
N ALA A 110 1.41 7.54 -3.16
CA ALA A 110 2.06 7.69 -4.46
C ALA A 110 3.53 7.29 -4.40
N ALA A 111 3.86 6.24 -5.11
CA ALA A 111 5.22 5.74 -5.27
C ALA A 111 5.27 4.69 -6.37
N TRP A 112 6.43 4.48 -6.96
CA TRP A 112 6.68 3.30 -7.78
C TRP A 112 7.21 2.16 -6.90
N GLY A 113 6.45 1.05 -6.86
CA GLY A 113 6.78 -0.15 -6.10
C GLY A 113 7.26 -1.26 -7.05
N SER A 114 8.45 -1.75 -6.93
CA SER A 114 8.99 -2.99 -7.51
C SER A 114 10.49 -3.02 -7.30
N VAL A 115 10.98 -3.99 -6.56
CA VAL A 115 12.41 -4.18 -6.35
C VAL A 115 13.15 -4.42 -7.67
N PRO A 116 12.73 -5.37 -8.55
CA PRO A 116 13.46 -5.61 -9.80
C PRO A 116 13.52 -4.39 -10.71
N ARG A 117 12.38 -3.70 -10.92
CA ARG A 117 12.34 -2.49 -11.76
C ARG A 117 13.20 -1.36 -11.20
N SER A 118 13.35 -1.25 -9.90
CA SER A 118 14.21 -0.23 -9.30
C SER A 118 15.70 -0.43 -9.63
N ILE A 119 16.13 -1.66 -9.84
CA ILE A 119 17.49 -1.99 -10.29
C ILE A 119 17.70 -1.55 -11.74
N GLU A 120 16.67 -1.72 -12.57
CA GLU A 120 16.72 -1.32 -13.98
C GLU A 120 16.66 0.21 -14.17
N MET A 121 15.90 0.91 -13.29
CA MET A 121 15.58 2.34 -13.45
C MET A 121 15.84 3.15 -12.16
N PRO A 122 17.04 3.15 -11.58
CA PRO A 122 17.28 3.73 -10.25
C PRO A 122 17.01 5.24 -10.18
N LEU A 123 17.39 6.00 -11.21
CA LEU A 123 17.15 7.45 -11.24
C LEU A 123 15.67 7.79 -11.32
N PHE A 124 14.89 6.99 -12.06
CA PHE A 124 13.44 7.14 -12.13
C PHE A 124 12.80 6.91 -10.77
N TYR A 125 13.22 5.88 -10.03
CA TYR A 125 12.75 5.62 -8.66
C TYR A 125 13.14 6.73 -7.69
N CYS A 126 14.34 7.27 -7.79
CA CYS A 126 14.79 8.40 -6.98
C CYS A 126 13.90 9.62 -7.20
N GLY A 127 13.66 10.01 -8.45
CA GLY A 127 12.81 11.16 -8.79
C GLY A 127 11.37 11.00 -8.33
N ASN A 128 10.77 9.81 -8.51
CA ASN A 128 9.38 9.59 -8.11
C ASN A 128 9.22 9.41 -6.59
N ASN A 129 10.02 8.54 -5.98
CA ASN A 129 9.82 8.19 -4.58
C ASN A 129 10.43 9.23 -3.64
N ILE A 130 11.71 9.59 -3.81
CA ILE A 130 12.39 10.50 -2.87
C ILE A 130 11.97 11.95 -3.14
N GLN A 131 12.16 12.46 -4.36
CA GLN A 131 11.82 13.84 -4.67
C GLN A 131 10.32 14.09 -4.54
N GLY A 132 9.48 13.13 -4.99
CA GLY A 132 8.03 13.23 -4.86
C GLY A 132 7.58 13.29 -3.40
N THR A 133 8.13 12.41 -2.54
CA THR A 133 7.83 12.43 -1.09
C THR A 133 8.30 13.74 -0.44
N LEU A 134 9.49 14.23 -0.79
CA LEU A 134 10.01 15.49 -0.26
C LEU A 134 9.14 16.69 -0.66
N ASN A 135 8.67 16.76 -1.91
CA ASN A 135 7.72 17.78 -2.37
C ASN A 135 6.40 17.71 -1.58
N MET A 136 5.89 16.52 -1.32
CA MET A 136 4.67 16.33 -0.54
C MET A 136 4.84 16.73 0.94
N LEU A 137 5.96 16.41 1.56
CA LEU A 137 6.31 16.84 2.92
C LEU A 137 6.38 18.38 3.01
N GLU A 138 7.04 19.02 2.04
CA GLU A 138 7.16 20.46 1.98
C GLU A 138 5.79 21.13 1.75
N ALA A 139 4.99 20.61 0.83
CA ALA A 139 3.64 21.11 0.59
C ALA A 139 2.74 20.96 1.82
N ALA A 140 2.82 19.82 2.51
CA ALA A 140 2.08 19.57 3.75
C ALA A 140 2.48 20.54 4.86
N ARG A 141 3.79 20.79 5.05
CA ARG A 141 4.33 21.74 6.01
C ARG A 141 3.82 23.16 5.75
N GLN A 142 3.94 23.64 4.50
CA GLN A 142 3.52 25.00 4.14
C GLN A 142 2.01 25.21 4.28
N ASN A 143 1.21 24.18 4.01
CA ASN A 143 -0.25 24.22 4.16
C ASN A 143 -0.73 23.85 5.58
N LYS A 144 0.17 23.66 6.55
CA LYS A 144 -0.13 23.35 7.95
C LYS A 144 -1.00 22.11 8.13
N VAL A 145 -0.74 21.07 7.33
CA VAL A 145 -1.39 19.77 7.47
C VAL A 145 -1.16 19.23 8.88
N LYS A 146 -2.18 18.65 9.50
CA LYS A 146 -2.11 18.17 10.89
C LYS A 146 -1.30 16.91 11.03
N LYS A 147 -1.50 15.94 10.12
CA LYS A 147 -0.83 14.64 10.14
C LYS A 147 -0.47 14.20 8.71
N PHE A 148 0.72 13.65 8.56
CA PHE A 148 1.23 13.12 7.31
C PHE A 148 1.59 11.63 7.48
N VAL A 149 0.75 10.75 6.94
CA VAL A 149 0.96 9.31 6.97
C VAL A 149 1.48 8.87 5.60
N TYR A 150 2.56 8.09 5.56
CA TYR A 150 3.18 7.71 4.30
C TYR A 150 3.51 6.22 4.20
N ALA A 151 3.46 5.72 2.97
CA ALA A 151 3.81 4.34 2.66
C ALA A 151 5.33 4.14 2.67
N SER A 152 5.82 3.40 3.66
CA SER A 152 7.13 2.75 3.63
C SER A 152 6.98 1.27 3.24
N SER A 153 8.00 0.45 3.49
CA SER A 153 8.03 -0.93 3.02
C SER A 153 8.84 -1.83 3.95
N SER A 154 8.44 -3.08 4.08
CA SER A 154 9.26 -4.13 4.72
C SER A 154 10.62 -4.36 4.03
N SER A 155 10.80 -3.89 2.79
CA SER A 155 12.08 -3.96 2.08
C SER A 155 13.21 -3.20 2.77
N VAL A 156 12.91 -2.26 3.68
CA VAL A 156 13.90 -1.52 4.48
C VAL A 156 14.63 -2.41 5.49
N TYR A 157 14.10 -3.59 5.79
CA TYR A 157 14.80 -4.57 6.64
C TYR A 157 15.98 -5.23 5.94
N GLY A 158 16.00 -5.25 4.62
CA GLY A 158 17.11 -5.75 3.84
C GLY A 158 17.51 -7.19 4.21
N ASP A 159 18.78 -7.37 4.58
CA ASP A 159 19.37 -8.68 4.95
C ASP A 159 19.28 -9.03 6.45
N GLU A 160 18.50 -8.27 7.25
CA GLU A 160 18.26 -8.63 8.67
C GLU A 160 17.74 -10.07 8.78
N PRO A 161 18.47 -10.98 9.46
CA PRO A 161 18.12 -12.41 9.43
C PRO A 161 17.01 -12.80 10.42
N HIS A 162 16.77 -12.02 11.47
CA HIS A 162 15.84 -12.42 12.53
C HIS A 162 14.38 -12.22 12.14
N LEU A 163 13.54 -13.11 12.63
CA LEU A 163 12.09 -13.08 12.51
C LEU A 163 11.46 -13.18 13.92
N PRO A 164 10.38 -12.47 14.18
CA PRO A 164 9.73 -11.44 13.33
C PRO A 164 10.61 -10.19 13.16
N LYS A 165 10.40 -9.46 12.04
CA LYS A 165 11.06 -8.16 11.82
C LYS A 165 10.57 -7.16 12.87
N SER A 166 11.49 -6.44 13.48
CA SER A 166 11.22 -5.44 14.53
C SER A 166 11.82 -4.10 14.15
N GLU A 167 11.09 -3.03 14.41
CA GLU A 167 11.56 -1.66 14.20
C GLU A 167 12.84 -1.39 15.00
N GLY A 168 13.77 -0.64 14.40
CA GLY A 168 15.09 -0.36 14.97
C GLY A 168 16.13 -1.47 14.80
N LYS A 169 15.78 -2.56 14.09
CA LYS A 169 16.69 -3.68 13.78
C LYS A 169 16.77 -3.92 12.27
N GLU A 170 17.00 -2.86 11.52
CA GLU A 170 17.17 -2.95 10.08
C GLU A 170 18.59 -3.39 9.72
N GLY A 171 18.71 -4.24 8.69
CA GLY A 171 19.98 -4.66 8.09
C GLY A 171 20.42 -3.76 6.94
N ASN A 172 21.28 -4.30 6.07
CA ASN A 172 21.72 -3.61 4.86
C ASN A 172 20.64 -3.61 3.78
N LEU A 173 20.44 -2.47 3.14
CA LEU A 173 19.44 -2.32 2.07
C LEU A 173 19.88 -3.10 0.82
N LEU A 174 18.98 -3.91 0.26
CA LEU A 174 19.29 -4.83 -0.84
C LEU A 174 18.82 -4.34 -2.23
N SER A 175 18.19 -3.17 -2.31
CA SER A 175 17.70 -2.65 -3.58
C SER A 175 17.57 -1.13 -3.60
N PRO A 176 17.62 -0.49 -4.78
CA PRO A 176 17.34 0.93 -4.92
C PRO A 176 15.95 1.32 -4.39
N TYR A 177 14.92 0.47 -4.58
CA TYR A 177 13.61 0.69 -3.99
C TYR A 177 13.67 0.77 -2.45
N ALA A 178 14.36 -0.15 -1.79
CA ALA A 178 14.53 -0.11 -0.34
C ALA A 178 15.26 1.17 0.11
N VAL A 179 16.27 1.62 -0.66
CA VAL A 179 16.96 2.89 -0.42
C VAL A 179 15.98 4.06 -0.49
N THR A 180 15.13 4.12 -1.53
CA THR A 180 14.14 5.22 -1.62
C THR A 180 13.21 5.24 -0.41
N LYS A 181 12.72 4.09 0.03
CA LYS A 181 11.83 4.01 1.20
C LYS A 181 12.52 4.38 2.50
N ARG A 182 13.76 4.00 2.68
CA ARG A 182 14.56 4.44 3.84
C ARG A 182 14.81 5.95 3.81
N CYS A 183 15.09 6.53 2.65
CA CYS A 183 15.20 7.99 2.50
C CYS A 183 13.90 8.70 2.88
N ASP A 184 12.74 8.17 2.46
CA ASP A 184 11.43 8.73 2.83
C ASP A 184 11.26 8.77 4.36
N GLU A 185 11.63 7.68 5.07
CA GLU A 185 11.60 7.60 6.54
C GLU A 185 12.49 8.66 7.19
N GLU A 186 13.73 8.82 6.72
CA GLU A 186 14.66 9.78 7.28
C GLU A 186 14.20 11.23 7.03
N TRP A 187 13.70 11.56 5.82
CA TRP A 187 13.14 12.88 5.54
C TRP A 187 11.92 13.19 6.40
N ALA A 188 10.97 12.28 6.50
CA ALA A 188 9.78 12.46 7.33
C ALA A 188 10.14 12.74 8.78
N LYS A 189 11.12 12.01 9.35
CA LYS A 189 11.65 12.24 10.69
C LYS A 189 12.25 13.65 10.86
N GLN A 190 12.98 14.15 9.84
CA GLN A 190 13.50 15.51 9.89
C GLN A 190 12.39 16.56 9.83
N TYR A 191 11.32 16.33 9.05
CA TYR A 191 10.18 17.26 9.01
C TYR A 191 9.44 17.31 10.35
N THR A 192 9.29 16.18 11.03
CA THR A 192 8.75 16.18 12.40
C THR A 192 9.65 16.96 13.35
N ARG A 193 10.95 16.66 13.36
CA ARG A 193 11.91 17.24 14.31
C ARG A 193 12.10 18.74 14.14
N HIS A 194 12.23 19.23 12.90
CA HIS A 194 12.62 20.61 12.63
C HIS A 194 11.44 21.54 12.31
N TYR A 195 10.35 20.99 11.81
CA TYR A 195 9.21 21.79 11.35
C TYR A 195 7.91 21.50 12.09
N GLY A 196 7.90 20.52 12.99
CA GLY A 196 6.71 20.17 13.77
C GLY A 196 5.58 19.54 12.95
N LEU A 197 5.87 18.99 11.77
CA LEU A 197 4.90 18.22 10.99
C LEU A 197 4.84 16.80 11.55
N ASP A 198 3.71 16.40 12.11
CA ASP A 198 3.53 15.03 12.61
C ASP A 198 3.51 14.02 11.46
N THR A 199 4.57 13.20 11.35
CA THR A 199 4.70 12.18 10.29
C THR A 199 4.67 10.77 10.86
N TYR A 200 4.07 9.81 10.12
CA TYR A 200 3.94 8.41 10.54
C TYR A 200 4.22 7.50 9.35
N GLY A 201 5.27 6.69 9.43
CA GLY A 201 5.66 5.77 8.35
C GLY A 201 5.02 4.40 8.51
N MET A 202 4.44 3.87 7.42
CA MET A 202 3.78 2.56 7.40
C MET A 202 4.63 1.57 6.60
N ARG A 203 5.39 0.69 7.26
CA ARG A 203 6.15 -0.39 6.63
C ARG A 203 5.22 -1.53 6.26
N TYR A 204 4.69 -1.51 5.05
CA TYR A 204 3.77 -2.54 4.57
C TYR A 204 4.47 -3.87 4.29
N PHE A 205 3.83 -4.97 4.74
CA PHE A 205 4.22 -6.34 4.46
C PHE A 205 3.22 -6.99 3.50
N ASN A 206 3.66 -7.33 2.30
CA ASN A 206 2.94 -8.07 1.25
C ASN A 206 1.42 -7.82 1.21
N VAL A 207 1.03 -6.56 1.02
CA VAL A 207 -0.38 -6.16 0.99
C VAL A 207 -1.09 -6.85 -0.16
N PHE A 208 -2.30 -7.35 0.09
CA PHE A 208 -3.17 -7.94 -0.90
C PHE A 208 -4.62 -7.51 -0.71
N GLY A 209 -5.40 -7.52 -1.79
CA GLY A 209 -6.82 -7.19 -1.71
C GLY A 209 -7.43 -6.73 -3.03
N ARG A 210 -8.66 -6.22 -2.93
CA ARG A 210 -9.43 -5.73 -4.08
C ARG A 210 -8.70 -4.59 -4.80
N ARG A 211 -8.85 -4.52 -6.13
CA ARG A 211 -8.19 -3.56 -7.03
C ARG A 211 -6.68 -3.71 -7.16
N GLN A 212 -6.09 -4.77 -6.58
CA GLN A 212 -4.69 -5.08 -6.85
C GLN A 212 -4.55 -5.62 -8.29
N ASP A 213 -3.57 -5.09 -9.03
CA ASP A 213 -3.38 -5.46 -10.43
C ASP A 213 -2.74 -6.85 -10.56
N PRO A 214 -3.40 -7.81 -11.23
CA PRO A 214 -2.85 -9.13 -11.51
C PRO A 214 -1.89 -9.13 -12.71
N HIS A 215 -1.83 -8.03 -13.47
CA HIS A 215 -1.09 -7.92 -14.72
C HIS A 215 0.31 -7.34 -14.52
N GLY A 216 1.22 -7.74 -15.39
CA GLY A 216 2.57 -7.22 -15.42
C GLY A 216 3.62 -8.20 -14.89
N ALA A 217 4.87 -7.98 -15.30
CA ALA A 217 6.01 -8.87 -14.99
C ALA A 217 6.29 -8.95 -13.48
N TYR A 218 5.84 -7.96 -12.70
CA TYR A 218 6.08 -7.84 -11.27
C TYR A 218 4.80 -7.85 -10.43
N ALA A 219 3.70 -8.40 -10.99
CA ALA A 219 2.44 -8.55 -10.25
C ALA A 219 2.65 -9.41 -9.00
N ALA A 220 1.99 -9.02 -7.90
CA ALA A 220 2.02 -9.77 -6.66
C ALA A 220 1.41 -11.16 -6.84
N VAL A 221 1.88 -12.12 -6.08
CA VAL A 221 1.59 -13.55 -6.28
C VAL A 221 0.09 -13.88 -6.13
N ILE A 222 -0.59 -13.31 -5.13
CA ILE A 222 -2.00 -13.60 -4.86
C ILE A 222 -2.90 -13.16 -6.03
N PRO A 223 -2.90 -11.88 -6.49
CA PRO A 223 -3.73 -11.49 -7.63
C PRO A 223 -3.37 -12.23 -8.91
N LYS A 224 -2.09 -12.57 -9.11
CA LYS A 224 -1.65 -13.37 -10.26
C LYS A 224 -2.25 -14.78 -10.23
N PHE A 225 -2.18 -15.48 -9.10
CA PHE A 225 -2.78 -16.82 -8.96
C PHE A 225 -4.29 -16.78 -9.16
N ILE A 226 -4.98 -15.82 -8.56
CA ILE A 226 -6.43 -15.65 -8.73
C ILE A 226 -6.77 -15.49 -10.21
N LYS A 227 -6.06 -14.61 -10.93
CA LYS A 227 -6.29 -14.37 -12.37
C LYS A 227 -6.09 -15.65 -13.19
N GLN A 228 -4.95 -16.32 -12.98
CA GLN A 228 -4.63 -17.56 -13.71
C GLN A 228 -5.65 -18.67 -13.44
N LEU A 229 -6.08 -18.85 -12.19
CA LEU A 229 -7.10 -19.83 -11.83
C LEU A 229 -8.48 -19.51 -12.46
N ILE A 230 -8.88 -18.22 -12.51
CA ILE A 230 -10.10 -17.78 -13.17
C ILE A 230 -10.04 -18.07 -14.68
N ASP A 231 -8.90 -17.85 -15.31
CA ASP A 231 -8.68 -18.09 -16.73
C ASP A 231 -8.46 -19.59 -17.08
N ASN A 232 -8.50 -20.47 -16.09
CA ASN A 232 -8.17 -21.90 -16.20
C ASN A 232 -6.71 -22.16 -16.67
N GLU A 233 -5.82 -21.24 -16.37
CA GLU A 233 -4.40 -21.40 -16.60
C GLU A 233 -3.72 -22.07 -15.38
N ARG A 234 -2.61 -22.78 -15.62
CA ARG A 234 -1.79 -23.38 -14.55
C ARG A 234 -0.83 -22.35 -13.99
N PRO A 235 -0.96 -21.92 -12.72
CA PRO A 235 0.00 -21.02 -12.09
C PRO A 235 1.40 -21.62 -11.98
N ILE A 236 2.42 -20.76 -12.11
CA ILE A 236 3.82 -21.15 -11.96
C ILE A 236 4.29 -20.78 -10.56
N ILE A 237 4.76 -21.78 -9.81
CA ILE A 237 5.39 -21.61 -8.50
C ILE A 237 6.88 -21.80 -8.67
N ASN A 238 7.69 -20.79 -8.33
CA ASN A 238 9.14 -20.90 -8.34
C ASN A 238 9.62 -21.67 -7.10
N GLY A 239 10.49 -22.64 -7.28
CA GLY A 239 10.94 -23.52 -6.21
C GLY A 239 9.86 -24.53 -5.78
N ASP A 240 9.89 -24.93 -4.53
CA ASP A 240 8.99 -25.92 -3.93
C ASP A 240 7.71 -25.33 -3.30
N GLY A 241 7.53 -24.02 -3.39
CA GLY A 241 6.40 -23.30 -2.79
C GLY A 241 6.46 -23.16 -1.26
N LYS A 242 7.55 -23.55 -0.60
CA LYS A 242 7.74 -23.43 0.85
C LYS A 242 8.31 -22.08 1.29
N GLN A 243 8.54 -21.15 0.35
CA GLN A 243 8.82 -19.78 0.73
C GLN A 243 7.61 -19.19 1.45
N SER A 244 7.88 -18.59 2.62
CA SER A 244 6.82 -18.05 3.46
C SER A 244 6.84 -16.52 3.48
N ARG A 245 5.66 -15.92 3.64
CA ARG A 245 5.50 -14.46 3.74
C ARG A 245 4.42 -14.13 4.76
N ASP A 246 4.53 -12.95 5.34
CA ASP A 246 3.42 -12.32 6.05
C ASP A 246 2.58 -11.53 5.05
N PHE A 247 1.35 -11.93 4.86
CA PHE A 247 0.41 -11.27 3.95
C PHE A 247 -0.59 -10.42 4.73
N THR A 248 -0.67 -9.15 4.39
CA THR A 248 -1.52 -8.16 5.06
C THR A 248 -2.71 -7.81 4.18
N TYR A 249 -3.92 -8.07 4.65
CA TYR A 249 -5.13 -7.71 3.91
C TYR A 249 -5.35 -6.20 3.92
N ILE A 250 -5.88 -5.67 2.80
CA ILE A 250 -6.04 -4.24 2.56
C ILE A 250 -6.83 -3.52 3.66
N GLU A 251 -7.81 -4.17 4.29
CA GLU A 251 -8.58 -3.53 5.37
C GLU A 251 -7.72 -3.23 6.61
N ASN A 252 -6.70 -4.07 6.92
CA ASN A 252 -5.76 -3.80 7.99
C ASN A 252 -4.87 -2.58 7.66
N VAL A 253 -4.51 -2.41 6.39
CA VAL A 253 -3.76 -1.24 5.92
C VAL A 253 -4.59 0.03 6.03
N ILE A 254 -5.88 -0.03 5.65
CA ILE A 254 -6.82 1.09 5.80
C ILE A 254 -6.92 1.47 7.28
N GLU A 255 -7.17 0.51 8.15
CA GLU A 255 -7.29 0.75 9.59
C GLU A 255 -6.02 1.39 10.17
N ALA A 256 -4.83 0.88 9.81
CA ALA A 256 -3.56 1.40 10.27
C ALA A 256 -3.35 2.86 9.85
N ASN A 257 -3.62 3.21 8.59
CA ASN A 257 -3.51 4.58 8.07
C ASN A 257 -4.45 5.55 8.82
N LEU A 258 -5.71 5.14 9.01
CA LEU A 258 -6.69 5.98 9.71
C LEU A 258 -6.35 6.13 11.20
N LYS A 259 -5.87 5.08 11.86
CA LYS A 259 -5.38 5.17 13.24
C LYS A 259 -4.17 6.09 13.37
N ALA A 260 -3.25 6.07 12.40
CA ALA A 260 -2.10 6.97 12.38
C ALA A 260 -2.51 8.44 12.28
N CYS A 261 -3.60 8.76 11.57
CA CYS A 261 -4.15 10.13 11.57
C CYS A 261 -4.68 10.58 12.94
N LEU A 262 -4.96 9.66 13.85
CA LEU A 262 -5.39 9.93 15.22
C LEU A 262 -4.28 9.69 16.25
N ALA A 263 -3.11 9.27 15.82
CA ALA A 263 -2.00 8.96 16.71
C ALA A 263 -1.49 10.22 17.43
N PRO A 264 -1.01 10.08 18.67
CA PRO A 264 -0.47 11.19 19.43
C PRO A 264 0.86 11.68 18.85
N SER A 265 1.18 12.96 19.07
CA SER A 265 2.39 13.61 18.51
C SER A 265 3.68 13.07 19.14
N GLU A 266 3.62 12.43 20.30
CA GLU A 266 4.76 11.83 21.01
C GLU A 266 5.44 10.70 20.22
N VAL A 267 4.70 10.05 19.31
CA VAL A 267 5.22 8.99 18.42
C VAL A 267 5.36 9.47 16.97
N ALA A 268 5.23 10.78 16.74
CA ALA A 268 5.46 11.35 15.41
C ALA A 268 6.94 11.25 15.03
N GLY A 269 7.20 11.03 13.75
CA GLY A 269 8.53 10.77 13.20
C GLY A 269 8.94 9.30 13.23
N ASP A 270 8.13 8.42 13.84
CA ASP A 270 8.41 6.99 13.89
C ASP A 270 7.80 6.24 12.69
N THR A 271 8.29 5.01 12.52
CA THR A 271 7.82 4.07 11.51
C THR A 271 7.29 2.80 12.17
N PHE A 272 6.23 2.22 11.61
CA PHE A 272 5.51 1.10 12.20
C PHE A 272 5.34 -0.03 11.19
N ASN A 273 5.54 -1.26 11.64
CA ASN A 273 5.25 -2.45 10.86
C ASN A 273 3.75 -2.63 10.68
N ILE A 274 3.30 -2.70 9.44
CA ILE A 274 1.92 -3.03 9.10
C ILE A 274 1.89 -4.42 8.51
N ALA A 275 1.74 -5.37 9.40
CA ALA A 275 1.82 -6.80 9.16
C ALA A 275 0.69 -7.51 9.90
N TYR A 276 0.33 -8.71 9.45
CA TYR A 276 -0.65 -9.54 10.17
C TYR A 276 -0.01 -10.31 11.33
N GLY A 277 1.30 -10.52 11.28
CA GLY A 277 2.05 -11.35 12.23
C GLY A 277 1.95 -12.86 11.94
N GLY A 278 1.45 -13.23 10.76
CA GLY A 278 1.37 -14.60 10.29
C GLY A 278 2.55 -15.02 9.43
N ARG A 279 2.69 -16.31 9.22
CA ARG A 279 3.66 -16.89 8.29
C ARG A 279 2.95 -17.93 7.43
N GLU A 280 2.68 -17.55 6.17
CA GLU A 280 1.94 -18.39 5.25
C GLU A 280 2.87 -18.90 4.14
N TYR A 281 2.84 -20.19 3.89
CA TYR A 281 3.57 -20.78 2.75
C TYR A 281 2.83 -20.51 1.45
N LEU A 282 3.59 -20.26 0.38
CA LEU A 282 3.01 -19.95 -0.93
C LEU A 282 2.13 -21.08 -1.47
N ILE A 283 2.55 -22.33 -1.24
CA ILE A 283 1.77 -23.50 -1.66
C ILE A 283 0.43 -23.62 -0.93
N ASP A 284 0.38 -23.27 0.37
CA ASP A 284 -0.87 -23.32 1.15
C ASP A 284 -1.85 -22.24 0.69
N ILE A 285 -1.32 -21.07 0.33
CA ILE A 285 -2.11 -20.00 -0.30
C ILE A 285 -2.72 -20.50 -1.62
N TYR A 286 -1.90 -21.14 -2.45
CA TYR A 286 -2.34 -21.67 -3.72
C TYR A 286 -3.53 -22.62 -3.54
N TYR A 287 -3.41 -23.66 -2.70
CA TYR A 287 -4.51 -24.61 -2.47
C TYR A 287 -5.72 -23.97 -1.77
N THR A 288 -5.53 -22.97 -0.94
CA THR A 288 -6.62 -22.19 -0.38
C THR A 288 -7.41 -21.46 -1.48
N LEU A 289 -6.71 -20.86 -2.45
CA LEU A 289 -7.33 -20.18 -3.58
C LEU A 289 -8.04 -21.16 -4.54
N THR A 290 -7.46 -22.31 -4.84
CA THR A 290 -8.10 -23.32 -5.69
C THR A 290 -9.42 -23.79 -5.07
N LYS A 291 -9.41 -24.09 -3.78
CA LYS A 291 -10.59 -24.49 -3.03
C LYS A 291 -11.65 -23.37 -3.01
N ALA A 292 -11.26 -22.13 -2.79
CA ALA A 292 -12.18 -20.98 -2.73
C ALA A 292 -12.80 -20.64 -4.09
N LEU A 293 -12.11 -20.95 -5.18
CA LEU A 293 -12.57 -20.71 -6.56
C LEU A 293 -13.21 -21.95 -7.21
N ASP A 294 -13.32 -23.06 -6.48
CA ASP A 294 -13.81 -24.35 -6.97
C ASP A 294 -13.06 -24.78 -8.25
N LYS A 295 -11.72 -24.82 -8.15
CA LYS A 295 -10.82 -25.17 -9.23
C LYS A 295 -9.96 -26.38 -8.85
N GLU A 296 -9.88 -27.36 -9.75
CA GLU A 296 -9.00 -28.53 -9.67
C GLU A 296 -7.84 -28.37 -10.68
N ILE A 297 -6.98 -27.39 -10.45
CA ILE A 297 -5.84 -27.08 -11.35
C ILE A 297 -4.55 -27.27 -10.55
N GLU A 298 -3.66 -28.13 -11.01
CA GLU A 298 -2.34 -28.30 -10.40
C GLU A 298 -1.34 -27.24 -10.88
N PRO A 299 -0.49 -26.68 -10.00
CA PRO A 299 0.50 -25.68 -10.40
C PRO A 299 1.61 -26.31 -11.23
N ILE A 300 2.42 -25.46 -11.87
CA ILE A 300 3.68 -25.85 -12.49
C ILE A 300 4.80 -25.40 -11.57
N PHE A 301 5.64 -26.32 -11.11
CA PHE A 301 6.84 -25.96 -10.36
C PHE A 301 7.99 -25.65 -11.32
N SER A 302 8.67 -24.52 -11.07
CA SER A 302 9.81 -24.03 -11.85
C SER A 302 11.04 -23.93 -10.97
N THR A 303 12.20 -23.64 -11.57
CA THR A 303 13.44 -23.39 -10.82
C THR A 303 13.32 -22.21 -9.85
N GLU A 304 14.07 -22.23 -8.77
CA GLU A 304 14.12 -21.12 -7.80
C GLU A 304 14.53 -19.82 -8.52
N ARG A 305 13.86 -18.71 -8.18
CA ARG A 305 14.17 -17.40 -8.73
C ARG A 305 15.35 -16.79 -7.96
N LYS A 306 16.39 -16.32 -8.68
CA LYS A 306 17.50 -15.58 -8.06
C LYS A 306 16.94 -14.36 -7.30
N GLY A 307 17.25 -14.29 -6.00
CA GLY A 307 16.82 -13.17 -5.14
C GLY A 307 15.52 -13.40 -4.37
N ASP A 308 14.88 -14.56 -4.47
CA ASP A 308 13.80 -14.92 -3.55
C ASP A 308 14.39 -15.22 -2.17
N ILE A 309 13.99 -14.42 -1.17
CA ILE A 309 14.31 -14.62 0.25
C ILE A 309 13.42 -15.77 0.75
N LYS A 310 14.03 -16.83 1.30
CA LYS A 310 13.31 -17.97 1.93
C LYS A 310 12.68 -17.58 3.25
#